data_80b0cc672f2edd209d749f35a3ce56f5
#
_entry.id   80b0cc672f2edd209d749f35a3ce56f5
#
_cell.length_a   1.000
_cell.length_b   1.000
_cell.length_c   1.000
_cell.angle_alpha   90.00
_cell.angle_beta   90.00
_cell.angle_gamma   90.00
#
_symmetry.space_group_name_H-M   'P 1'
#
loop_
_entity.id
_entity.type
_entity.pdbx_description
1 polymer ?
#
loop_
_entity_poly.entity_id
_entity_poly.type
_entity_poly.pdbx_seq_one_letter_code
_entity_poly.pdbx_strand_id
1 'polypeptide(L)'
;SYDKLNYISSLYNIDQSLINDNGDLTIPEGSDLFIDQVLNNQTSLNSSNDFYKDVNSILERKERLTENNLIVGSSISINRNTQENFLDEDFSQLRIKLEMVGNIFNEVLRGNNLNSNGKVEISNILPSQYTKAEISYIKHLLLNKGDIIAFRAFSGVAIPYGNSDYIPFTRSYYAGGSNDNRAWKAYKLGPGSSNNINEFNEANFKIAFNLEYRSKISGKLNGAFFIDVGNIWNLNDNVNDSSMTFDGFSDLGELAIGSGVGLRYDLNFFV
;
A
#
# COMPACT_ATOMS: atom_id res chain seq x y z
N SER A 1 -12.86 0.43 -8.67
CA SER A 1 -13.99 1.11 -8.04
C SER A 1 -15.29 0.75 -8.74
N TYR A 2 -16.41 0.77 -8.02
CA TYR A 2 -17.74 0.45 -8.59
C TYR A 2 -18.10 1.38 -9.77
N ASP A 3 -17.84 2.67 -9.64
CA ASP A 3 -18.09 3.65 -10.72
C ASP A 3 -17.33 3.30 -12.00
N LYS A 4 -16.09 2.82 -11.88
CA LYS A 4 -15.31 2.39 -13.02
C LYS A 4 -15.88 1.12 -13.65
N LEU A 5 -16.34 0.19 -12.82
CA LEU A 5 -16.99 -1.04 -13.31
C LEU A 5 -18.30 -0.73 -14.06
N ASN A 6 -19.13 0.18 -13.52
CA ASN A 6 -20.33 0.69 -14.18
C ASN A 6 -20.01 1.36 -15.52
N TYR A 7 -18.97 2.21 -15.54
CA TYR A 7 -18.56 2.83 -16.81
C TYR A 7 -18.14 1.79 -17.83
N ILE A 8 -17.32 0.81 -17.45
CA ILE A 8 -16.90 -0.26 -18.36
C ILE A 8 -18.11 -1.05 -18.83
N SER A 9 -19.01 -1.46 -17.94
CA SER A 9 -20.19 -2.23 -18.29
C SER A 9 -21.11 -1.49 -19.29
N SER A 10 -21.23 -0.18 -19.14
CA SER A 10 -22.05 0.65 -20.05
C SER A 10 -21.53 0.70 -21.49
N LEU A 11 -20.25 0.37 -21.72
CA LEU A 11 -19.65 0.31 -23.06
C LEU A 11 -19.92 -1.01 -23.78
N TYR A 12 -20.45 -2.00 -23.09
CA TYR A 12 -20.69 -3.36 -23.61
C TYR A 12 -22.14 -3.75 -23.47
N ASN A 13 -22.60 -4.63 -24.36
CA ASN A 13 -23.95 -5.13 -24.32
C ASN A 13 -24.05 -6.19 -23.22
N ILE A 14 -24.56 -5.79 -22.06
CA ILE A 14 -24.73 -6.66 -20.89
C ILE A 14 -26.20 -7.03 -20.72
N ASP A 15 -26.45 -8.15 -20.04
CA ASP A 15 -27.80 -8.60 -19.71
C ASP A 15 -28.53 -7.56 -18.85
N GLN A 16 -29.71 -7.19 -19.23
CA GLN A 16 -30.56 -6.23 -18.50
C GLN A 16 -30.88 -6.68 -17.06
N SER A 17 -30.80 -7.98 -16.79
CA SER A 17 -30.97 -8.51 -15.43
C SER A 17 -29.85 -8.13 -14.46
N LEU A 18 -28.70 -7.67 -14.97
CA LEU A 18 -27.55 -7.27 -14.17
C LEU A 18 -27.58 -5.81 -13.74
N ILE A 19 -28.49 -5.02 -14.29
CA ILE A 19 -28.59 -3.57 -14.05
C ILE A 19 -29.86 -3.20 -13.29
N ASN A 20 -29.79 -2.14 -12.51
CA ASN A 20 -30.92 -1.55 -11.81
C ASN A 20 -31.70 -0.56 -12.70
N ASP A 21 -32.76 0.03 -12.19
CA ASP A 21 -33.61 1.01 -12.91
C ASP A 21 -32.83 2.27 -13.36
N ASN A 22 -31.67 2.56 -12.76
CA ASN A 22 -30.80 3.69 -13.12
C ASN A 22 -29.79 3.33 -14.24
N GLY A 23 -29.73 2.08 -14.66
CA GLY A 23 -28.77 1.58 -15.62
C GLY A 23 -27.40 1.19 -15.03
N ASP A 24 -27.28 1.15 -13.72
CA ASP A 24 -26.07 0.74 -13.01
C ASP A 24 -26.10 -0.76 -12.67
N LEU A 25 -24.95 -1.41 -12.60
CA LEU A 25 -24.83 -2.79 -12.14
C LEU A 25 -25.42 -2.95 -10.73
N THR A 26 -26.17 -3.99 -10.48
CA THR A 26 -26.60 -4.33 -9.12
C THR A 26 -25.43 -4.79 -8.26
N ILE A 27 -25.48 -4.53 -6.95
CA ILE A 27 -24.44 -4.92 -6.00
C ILE A 27 -25.03 -5.90 -4.98
N PRO A 28 -24.36 -7.06 -4.77
CA PRO A 28 -23.12 -7.54 -5.47
C PRO A 28 -23.41 -8.29 -6.77
N GLU A 29 -24.62 -8.79 -7.00
CA GLU A 29 -24.91 -9.83 -8.01
C GLU A 29 -24.54 -9.41 -9.43
N GLY A 30 -24.99 -8.24 -9.89
CA GLY A 30 -24.71 -7.77 -11.24
C GLY A 30 -23.23 -7.45 -11.46
N SER A 31 -22.57 -6.86 -10.44
CA SER A 31 -21.15 -6.56 -10.51
C SER A 31 -20.29 -7.82 -10.56
N ASP A 32 -20.64 -8.85 -9.81
CA ASP A 32 -19.90 -10.10 -9.75
C ASP A 32 -20.07 -10.90 -11.03
N LEU A 33 -21.29 -11.03 -11.53
CA LEU A 33 -21.55 -11.69 -12.80
C LEU A 33 -20.88 -10.99 -13.99
N PHE A 34 -20.86 -9.65 -13.99
CA PHE A 34 -20.15 -8.91 -15.06
C PHE A 34 -18.64 -9.18 -15.01
N ILE A 35 -18.03 -9.17 -13.83
CA ILE A 35 -16.61 -9.52 -13.65
C ILE A 35 -16.36 -10.94 -14.17
N ASP A 36 -17.17 -11.92 -13.78
CA ASP A 36 -17.04 -13.31 -14.21
C ASP A 36 -17.18 -13.45 -15.73
N GLN A 37 -18.13 -12.76 -16.34
CA GLN A 37 -18.31 -12.77 -17.79
C GLN A 37 -17.10 -12.21 -18.55
N VAL A 38 -16.50 -11.13 -18.04
CA VAL A 38 -15.28 -10.55 -18.63
C VAL A 38 -14.11 -11.52 -18.51
N LEU A 39 -13.86 -12.05 -17.32
CA LEU A 39 -12.70 -12.90 -17.07
C LEU A 39 -12.81 -14.29 -17.73
N ASN A 40 -14.02 -14.78 -17.91
CA ASN A 40 -14.29 -16.03 -18.65
C ASN A 40 -14.41 -15.83 -20.18
N ASN A 41 -14.01 -14.67 -20.70
CA ASN A 41 -14.08 -14.32 -22.13
C ASN A 41 -15.49 -14.45 -22.74
N GLN A 42 -16.53 -14.20 -21.97
CA GLN A 42 -17.93 -14.19 -22.41
C GLN A 42 -18.37 -12.82 -22.95
N THR A 43 -17.49 -11.83 -22.90
CA THR A 43 -17.68 -10.49 -23.46
C THR A 43 -16.68 -10.25 -24.61
N SER A 44 -16.80 -9.12 -25.31
CA SER A 44 -15.81 -8.69 -26.29
C SER A 44 -14.50 -8.16 -25.69
N LEU A 45 -14.41 -8.04 -24.36
CA LEU A 45 -13.17 -7.71 -23.65
C LEU A 45 -12.25 -8.93 -23.58
N ASN A 46 -11.01 -8.74 -23.96
CA ASN A 46 -9.97 -9.77 -23.90
C ASN A 46 -8.74 -9.25 -23.15
N SER A 47 -7.81 -10.14 -22.84
CA SER A 47 -6.62 -9.84 -22.03
C SER A 47 -5.70 -8.74 -22.59
N SER A 48 -5.82 -8.39 -23.87
CA SER A 48 -5.07 -7.29 -24.48
C SER A 48 -5.73 -5.92 -24.32
N ASN A 49 -6.96 -5.87 -23.83
CA ASN A 49 -7.71 -4.63 -23.62
C ASN A 49 -7.43 -4.05 -22.23
N ASP A 50 -7.21 -2.75 -22.15
CA ASP A 50 -6.96 -2.07 -20.86
C ASP A 50 -8.15 -2.21 -19.90
N PHE A 51 -9.40 -2.23 -20.41
CA PHE A 51 -10.57 -2.46 -19.57
C PHE A 51 -10.62 -3.87 -18.96
N TYR A 52 -10.10 -4.89 -19.66
CA TYR A 52 -9.96 -6.23 -19.08
C TYR A 52 -9.01 -6.21 -17.87
N LYS A 53 -7.87 -5.54 -18.01
CA LYS A 53 -6.91 -5.37 -16.91
C LYS A 53 -7.53 -4.61 -15.73
N ASP A 54 -8.34 -3.58 -16.03
CA ASP A 54 -9.06 -2.83 -15.00
C ASP A 54 -10.06 -3.73 -14.24
N VAL A 55 -10.84 -4.55 -14.95
CA VAL A 55 -11.80 -5.47 -14.32
C VAL A 55 -11.07 -6.51 -13.45
N ASN A 56 -9.98 -7.08 -13.96
CA ASN A 56 -9.17 -8.03 -13.21
C ASN A 56 -8.58 -7.38 -11.93
N SER A 57 -8.06 -6.17 -12.03
CA SER A 57 -7.55 -5.43 -10.87
C SER A 57 -8.64 -5.08 -9.85
N ILE A 58 -9.88 -4.83 -10.30
CA ILE A 58 -11.03 -4.62 -9.42
C ILE A 58 -11.39 -5.92 -8.67
N LEU A 59 -11.33 -7.09 -9.35
CA LEU A 59 -11.55 -8.38 -8.69
C LEU A 59 -10.48 -8.68 -7.65
N GLU A 60 -9.20 -8.62 -8.03
CA GLU A 60 -8.08 -8.82 -7.10
C GLU A 60 -8.23 -7.95 -5.84
N ARG A 61 -8.64 -6.70 -6.05
CA ARG A 61 -8.90 -5.76 -4.95
C ARG A 61 -10.07 -6.17 -4.09
N LYS A 62 -11.18 -6.59 -4.70
CA LYS A 62 -12.36 -7.04 -3.97
C LYS A 62 -12.00 -8.23 -3.09
N GLU A 63 -11.32 -9.23 -3.63
CA GLU A 63 -10.87 -10.41 -2.90
C GLU A 63 -10.01 -10.04 -1.70
N ARG A 64 -8.99 -9.20 -1.89
CA ARG A 64 -8.12 -8.73 -0.80
C ARG A 64 -8.85 -7.98 0.31
N LEU A 65 -9.92 -7.23 -0.03
CA LEU A 65 -10.71 -6.47 0.95
C LEU A 65 -11.76 -7.29 1.66
N THR A 66 -12.27 -8.35 1.03
CA THR A 66 -13.40 -9.15 1.55
C THR A 66 -12.96 -10.49 2.12
N GLU A 67 -11.72 -10.91 1.92
CA GLU A 67 -11.22 -12.17 2.45
C GLU A 67 -11.19 -12.16 3.98
N ASN A 68 -11.71 -13.23 4.56
CA ASN A 68 -11.65 -13.46 6.00
C ASN A 68 -10.26 -13.98 6.38
N ASN A 69 -9.40 -13.10 6.86
CA ASN A 69 -8.04 -13.42 7.25
C ASN A 69 -7.88 -13.58 8.76
N LEU A 70 -7.17 -14.61 9.20
CA LEU A 70 -6.67 -14.75 10.56
C LEU A 70 -5.17 -14.45 10.58
N ILE A 71 -4.77 -13.40 11.30
CA ILE A 71 -3.38 -12.95 11.38
C ILE A 71 -2.85 -13.26 12.78
N VAL A 72 -2.08 -14.33 12.90
CA VAL A 72 -1.41 -14.74 14.15
C VAL A 72 0.08 -14.80 13.91
N GLY A 73 0.84 -13.99 14.59
CA GLY A 73 2.27 -13.90 14.36
C GLY A 73 3.05 -13.37 15.55
N SER A 74 4.35 -13.36 15.40
CA SER A 74 5.31 -12.79 16.34
C SER A 74 6.17 -11.76 15.65
N SER A 75 6.62 -10.76 16.40
CA SER A 75 7.54 -9.75 15.87
C SER A 75 8.63 -9.43 16.86
N ILE A 76 9.80 -9.12 16.32
CA ILE A 76 10.91 -8.56 17.07
C ILE A 76 11.23 -7.17 16.50
N SER A 77 11.52 -6.21 17.36
CA SER A 77 11.93 -4.89 16.93
C SER A 77 13.12 -4.38 17.74
N ILE A 78 14.04 -3.72 17.02
CA ILE A 78 15.16 -3.01 17.59
C ILE A 78 14.89 -1.53 17.38
N ASN A 79 14.84 -0.77 18.47
CA ASN A 79 14.60 0.66 18.44
C ASN A 79 15.76 1.36 19.14
N ARG A 80 16.42 2.28 18.44
CA ARG A 80 17.44 3.18 19.01
C ARG A 80 16.95 4.60 18.79
N ASN A 81 16.85 5.36 19.88
CA ASN A 81 16.51 6.77 19.87
C ASN A 81 17.55 7.54 20.68
N THR A 82 18.13 8.57 20.09
CA THR A 82 19.11 9.45 20.78
C THR A 82 18.47 10.75 21.25
N GLN A 83 17.18 10.96 21.04
CA GLN A 83 16.44 12.12 21.52
C GLN A 83 16.29 12.02 23.05
N GLU A 84 16.86 12.96 23.79
CA GLU A 84 16.84 12.99 25.27
C GLU A 84 15.54 13.57 25.81
N ASN A 85 14.98 14.57 25.13
CA ASN A 85 13.72 15.22 25.51
C ASN A 85 13.01 15.82 24.29
N PHE A 86 11.79 16.32 24.46
CA PHE A 86 10.98 16.88 23.36
C PHE A 86 11.54 18.18 22.74
N LEU A 87 12.47 18.85 23.44
CA LEU A 87 13.12 20.07 22.94
C LEU A 87 14.44 19.78 22.23
N ASP A 88 14.85 18.52 22.18
CA ASP A 88 16.07 18.11 21.50
C ASP A 88 15.82 18.14 19.98
N GLU A 89 16.54 19.02 19.31
CA GLU A 89 16.43 19.26 17.87
C GLU A 89 17.54 18.56 17.05
N ASP A 90 18.54 17.93 17.72
CA ASP A 90 19.58 17.11 17.08
C ASP A 90 19.55 15.68 17.60
N PHE A 91 18.88 14.82 16.87
CA PHE A 91 18.71 13.42 17.27
C PHE A 91 18.63 12.47 16.06
N SER A 92 18.76 11.19 16.35
CA SER A 92 18.49 10.13 15.39
C SER A 92 17.62 9.04 15.98
N GLN A 93 16.75 8.48 15.15
CA GLN A 93 15.93 7.33 15.49
C GLN A 93 16.12 6.24 14.43
N LEU A 94 16.46 5.03 14.87
CA LEU A 94 16.54 3.84 14.03
C LEU A 94 15.55 2.82 14.56
N ARG A 95 14.69 2.33 13.70
CA ARG A 95 13.80 1.21 13.99
C ARG A 95 13.96 0.13 12.93
N ILE A 96 14.24 -1.08 13.38
CA ILE A 96 14.24 -2.29 12.55
C ILE A 96 13.18 -3.22 13.13
N LYS A 97 12.28 -3.72 12.31
CA LYS A 97 11.24 -4.67 12.71
C LYS A 97 11.24 -5.87 11.78
N LEU A 98 11.18 -7.05 12.36
CA LEU A 98 10.91 -8.30 11.66
C LEU A 98 9.62 -8.89 12.24
N GLU A 99 8.70 -9.31 11.37
CA GLU A 99 7.43 -9.94 11.72
C GLU A 99 7.30 -11.24 10.94
N MET A 100 6.90 -12.31 11.62
CA MET A 100 6.61 -13.61 11.04
C MET A 100 5.20 -14.01 11.43
N VAL A 101 4.37 -14.28 10.43
CA VAL A 101 2.96 -14.58 10.60
C VAL A 101 2.65 -15.97 10.06
N GLY A 102 1.86 -16.73 10.79
CA GLY A 102 1.25 -17.99 10.38
C GLY A 102 2.15 -19.22 10.46
N ASN A 103 3.46 -19.10 10.70
CA ASN A 103 4.39 -20.24 10.62
C ASN A 103 4.02 -21.39 11.58
N ILE A 104 3.97 -21.09 12.87
CA ILE A 104 3.67 -22.12 13.89
C ILE A 104 2.21 -22.52 13.81
N PHE A 105 1.33 -21.54 13.63
CA PHE A 105 -0.11 -21.74 13.65
C PHE A 105 -0.58 -22.61 12.48
N ASN A 106 -0.12 -22.33 11.27
CA ASN A 106 -0.47 -23.10 10.09
C ASN A 106 0.07 -24.53 10.14
N GLU A 107 1.27 -24.74 10.67
CA GLU A 107 1.85 -26.08 10.80
C GLU A 107 1.05 -26.94 11.80
N VAL A 108 0.67 -26.38 12.93
CA VAL A 108 -0.15 -27.07 13.93
C VAL A 108 -1.55 -27.43 13.40
N LEU A 109 -2.13 -26.58 12.57
CA LEU A 109 -3.50 -26.74 12.06
C LEU A 109 -3.59 -27.57 10.78
N ARG A 110 -2.48 -27.81 10.10
CA ARG A 110 -2.42 -28.44 8.77
C ARG A 110 -3.06 -29.84 8.72
N GLY A 111 -3.04 -30.60 9.82
CA GLY A 111 -3.36 -32.03 9.83
C GLY A 111 -4.75 -32.40 9.26
N ASN A 112 -5.85 -31.68 9.62
CA ASN A 112 -7.20 -32.04 9.23
C ASN A 112 -7.99 -30.85 8.61
N ASN A 113 -7.34 -29.72 8.31
CA ASN A 113 -8.01 -28.50 7.93
C ASN A 113 -7.56 -27.99 6.53
N LEU A 114 -7.28 -28.91 5.60
CA LEU A 114 -6.93 -28.55 4.24
C LEU A 114 -8.18 -28.43 3.38
N ASN A 115 -8.32 -27.29 2.68
CA ASN A 115 -9.36 -27.12 1.67
C ASN A 115 -8.98 -27.81 0.34
N SER A 116 -9.85 -27.71 -0.68
CA SER A 116 -9.64 -28.30 -2.01
C SER A 116 -8.36 -27.82 -2.71
N ASN A 117 -7.85 -26.67 -2.34
CA ASN A 117 -6.63 -26.06 -2.91
C ASN A 117 -5.37 -26.38 -2.08
N GLY A 118 -5.49 -27.26 -1.08
CA GLY A 118 -4.37 -27.64 -0.22
C GLY A 118 -3.93 -26.57 0.79
N LYS A 119 -4.75 -25.53 1.00
CA LYS A 119 -4.53 -24.48 2.00
C LYS A 119 -5.21 -24.81 3.31
N VAL A 120 -4.62 -24.41 4.42
CA VAL A 120 -5.23 -24.52 5.74
C VAL A 120 -6.41 -23.55 5.82
N GLU A 121 -7.58 -24.08 6.15
CA GLU A 121 -8.81 -23.30 6.28
C GLU A 121 -9.57 -23.77 7.51
N ILE A 122 -10.09 -22.81 8.31
CA ILE A 122 -10.84 -23.09 9.53
C ILE A 122 -12.13 -22.28 9.49
N SER A 123 -13.27 -22.95 9.37
CA SER A 123 -14.59 -22.28 9.34
C SER A 123 -14.64 -21.13 8.34
N ASN A 124 -14.17 -21.34 7.11
CA ASN A 124 -14.08 -20.34 6.04
C ASN A 124 -13.15 -19.15 6.35
N ILE A 125 -12.18 -19.35 7.24
CA ILE A 125 -11.14 -18.36 7.53
C ILE A 125 -9.79 -18.91 7.07
N LEU A 126 -9.05 -18.14 6.28
CA LEU A 126 -7.70 -18.47 5.83
C LEU A 126 -6.66 -17.84 6.78
N PRO A 127 -5.91 -18.65 7.55
CA PRO A 127 -4.78 -18.13 8.32
C PRO A 127 -3.70 -17.59 7.41
N SER A 128 -3.41 -16.30 7.52
CA SER A 128 -2.38 -15.64 6.71
C SER A 128 -0.98 -16.16 7.06
N GLN A 129 -0.12 -16.27 6.03
CA GLN A 129 1.27 -16.70 6.19
C GLN A 129 2.22 -15.81 5.39
N TYR A 130 3.03 -15.01 6.10
CA TYR A 130 4.01 -14.11 5.47
C TYR A 130 5.14 -13.72 6.43
N THR A 131 6.23 -13.22 5.86
CA THR A 131 7.29 -12.55 6.62
C THR A 131 7.36 -11.09 6.19
N LYS A 132 7.48 -10.17 7.17
CA LYS A 132 7.55 -8.73 6.94
C LYS A 132 8.78 -8.15 7.61
N ALA A 133 9.58 -7.40 6.87
CA ALA A 133 10.77 -6.70 7.36
C ALA A 133 10.64 -5.20 7.08
N GLU A 134 10.96 -4.38 8.07
CA GLU A 134 10.90 -2.93 7.97
C GLU A 134 12.15 -2.30 8.57
N ILE A 135 12.66 -1.27 7.92
CA ILE A 135 13.68 -0.37 8.45
C ILE A 135 13.21 1.06 8.31
N SER A 136 13.33 1.83 9.38
CA SER A 136 13.02 3.26 9.40
C SER A 136 14.15 4.01 10.11
N TYR A 137 14.68 5.01 9.44
CA TYR A 137 15.70 5.89 10.00
C TYR A 137 15.25 7.33 9.90
N ILE A 138 15.33 8.06 11.00
CA ILE A 138 15.05 9.50 11.08
C ILE A 138 16.30 10.17 11.65
N LYS A 139 16.73 11.27 11.03
CA LYS A 139 17.77 12.14 11.54
C LYS A 139 17.27 13.58 11.51
N HIS A 140 17.33 14.25 12.64
CA HIS A 140 17.28 15.69 12.75
C HIS A 140 18.69 16.20 13.00
N LEU A 141 19.11 17.16 12.25
CA LEU A 141 20.42 17.81 12.35
C LEU A 141 20.20 19.29 12.59
N LEU A 142 20.58 19.76 13.77
CA LEU A 142 20.54 21.17 14.11
C LEU A 142 21.76 21.87 13.47
N LEU A 143 21.48 22.87 12.64
CA LEU A 143 22.49 23.72 12.02
C LEU A 143 22.73 24.99 12.85
N ASN A 144 23.80 25.71 12.51
CA ASN A 144 24.06 27.03 13.06
C ASN A 144 22.87 27.96 12.82
N LYS A 145 22.46 28.75 13.83
CA LYS A 145 21.34 29.70 13.82
C LYS A 145 19.94 29.10 14.03
N GLY A 146 19.83 27.84 14.42
CA GLY A 146 18.52 27.23 14.71
C GLY A 146 17.78 26.71 13.47
N ASP A 147 18.46 26.55 12.35
CA ASP A 147 17.94 25.84 11.19
C ASP A 147 18.08 24.35 11.38
N ILE A 148 17.14 23.57 10.87
CA ILE A 148 17.10 22.12 11.01
C ILE A 148 17.02 21.44 9.64
N ILE A 149 17.86 20.43 9.43
CA ILE A 149 17.65 19.46 8.36
C ILE A 149 17.03 18.21 8.97
N ALA A 150 15.82 17.87 8.55
CA ALA A 150 15.15 16.63 8.91
C ALA A 150 15.21 15.66 7.72
N PHE A 151 15.70 14.46 7.95
CA PHE A 151 15.78 13.38 6.97
C PHE A 151 15.06 12.16 7.52
N ARG A 152 14.30 11.48 6.67
CA ARG A 152 13.70 10.18 6.93
C ARG A 152 13.96 9.26 5.76
N ALA A 153 14.36 8.03 6.07
CA ALA A 153 14.39 6.91 5.12
C ALA A 153 13.54 5.77 5.65
N PHE A 154 12.74 5.19 4.81
CA PHE A 154 11.93 4.01 5.12
C PHE A 154 12.04 3.01 3.98
N SER A 155 12.21 1.74 4.33
CA SER A 155 12.00 0.62 3.43
C SER A 155 11.29 -0.49 4.19
N GLY A 156 10.32 -1.11 3.54
CA GLY A 156 9.58 -2.23 4.08
C GLY A 156 9.18 -3.21 2.99
N VAL A 157 9.29 -4.49 3.29
CA VAL A 157 8.87 -5.58 2.41
C VAL A 157 8.11 -6.63 3.20
N ALA A 158 7.04 -7.15 2.60
CA ALA A 158 6.26 -8.25 3.15
C ALA A 158 6.12 -9.33 2.07
N ILE A 159 6.57 -10.53 2.34
CA ILE A 159 6.59 -11.64 1.36
C ILE A 159 5.61 -12.69 1.81
N PRO A 160 4.51 -12.92 1.03
CA PRO A 160 3.58 -14.01 1.28
C PRO A 160 4.22 -15.35 0.90
N TYR A 161 3.82 -16.42 1.55
CA TYR A 161 4.20 -17.80 1.21
C TYR A 161 3.25 -18.80 1.83
N GLY A 162 3.38 -20.06 1.42
CA GLY A 162 2.64 -21.18 1.98
C GLY A 162 1.12 -21.03 1.85
N ASN A 163 0.45 -20.59 2.91
CA ASN A 163 -1.00 -20.47 2.94
C ASN A 163 -1.53 -19.19 2.26
N SER A 164 -0.68 -18.20 2.00
CA SER A 164 -1.06 -16.90 1.44
C SER A 164 -0.43 -16.67 0.06
N ASP A 165 -1.23 -16.23 -0.89
CA ASP A 165 -0.78 -15.81 -2.23
C ASP A 165 -0.49 -14.30 -2.28
N TYR A 166 -1.01 -13.53 -1.32
CA TYR A 166 -0.83 -12.08 -1.20
C TYR A 166 -0.85 -11.64 0.27
N ILE A 167 -0.44 -10.41 0.50
CA ILE A 167 -0.47 -9.80 1.84
C ILE A 167 -1.86 -9.22 2.10
N PRO A 168 -2.48 -9.47 3.27
CA PRO A 168 -3.74 -8.85 3.63
C PRO A 168 -3.66 -7.32 3.54
N PHE A 169 -4.72 -6.68 3.03
CA PHE A 169 -4.79 -5.23 2.86
C PHE A 169 -4.35 -4.43 4.09
N THR A 170 -4.77 -4.86 5.28
CA THR A 170 -4.44 -4.21 6.55
C THR A 170 -2.96 -4.27 6.92
N ARG A 171 -2.17 -5.07 6.22
CA ARG A 171 -0.72 -5.27 6.43
C ARG A 171 0.13 -4.80 5.27
N SER A 172 -0.50 -4.43 4.15
CA SER A 172 0.14 -3.87 2.97
C SER A 172 0.62 -2.44 3.21
N TYR A 173 1.45 -1.94 2.31
CA TYR A 173 1.91 -0.56 2.31
C TYR A 173 1.10 0.25 1.31
N TYR A 174 0.96 1.53 1.59
CA TYR A 174 0.48 2.54 0.64
C TYR A 174 1.47 3.69 0.53
N ALA A 175 1.36 4.50 -0.50
CA ALA A 175 2.18 5.70 -0.68
C ALA A 175 1.31 6.94 -0.87
N GLY A 176 1.92 8.11 -0.56
CA GLY A 176 1.26 9.41 -0.55
C GLY A 176 0.71 9.80 0.83
N GLY A 177 0.34 11.06 0.95
CA GLY A 177 -0.16 11.66 2.19
C GLY A 177 0.86 12.54 2.91
N SER A 178 0.39 13.27 3.93
CA SER A 178 1.14 14.31 4.62
C SER A 178 2.41 13.84 5.34
N ASN A 179 2.49 12.57 5.70
CA ASN A 179 3.63 11.97 6.41
C ASN A 179 4.44 11.02 5.51
N ASP A 180 4.23 11.07 4.22
CA ASP A 180 4.88 10.21 3.24
C ASP A 180 5.34 11.04 2.03
N ASN A 181 4.89 10.77 0.83
CA ASN A 181 5.11 11.63 -0.33
C ASN A 181 3.99 12.68 -0.43
N ARG A 182 4.25 13.90 0.02
CA ARG A 182 3.28 14.98 0.23
C ARG A 182 2.65 15.53 -1.06
N ALA A 183 3.27 15.28 -2.21
CA ALA A 183 2.73 15.70 -3.50
C ALA A 183 1.52 14.84 -3.96
N TRP A 184 1.29 13.70 -3.33
CA TRP A 184 0.16 12.80 -3.62
C TRP A 184 -0.75 12.65 -2.41
N LYS A 185 -2.04 12.49 -2.67
CA LYS A 185 -2.97 12.05 -1.62
C LYS A 185 -2.64 10.62 -1.19
N ALA A 186 -3.01 10.26 0.04
CA ALA A 186 -2.86 8.88 0.51
C ALA A 186 -3.51 7.88 -0.45
N TYR A 187 -2.84 6.77 -0.72
CA TYR A 187 -3.24 5.72 -1.67
C TYR A 187 -3.27 6.15 -3.16
N LYS A 188 -2.72 7.30 -3.52
CA LYS A 188 -2.75 7.79 -4.90
C LYS A 188 -1.38 7.81 -5.58
N LEU A 189 -0.40 7.11 -5.02
CA LEU A 189 0.91 6.93 -5.60
C LEU A 189 1.22 5.43 -5.74
N GLY A 190 1.61 5.00 -6.92
CA GLY A 190 1.93 3.61 -7.25
C GLY A 190 0.69 2.70 -7.35
N PRO A 191 0.87 1.38 -7.34
CA PRO A 191 2.14 0.63 -7.38
C PRO A 191 2.92 0.82 -8.67
N GLY A 192 4.25 0.88 -8.57
CA GLY A 192 5.16 0.99 -9.71
C GLY A 192 4.82 2.15 -10.65
N SER A 193 4.80 1.87 -11.96
CA SER A 193 4.40 2.80 -13.02
C SER A 193 2.92 2.72 -13.39
N SER A 194 2.10 1.99 -12.64
CA SER A 194 0.66 1.88 -12.89
C SER A 194 -0.06 3.23 -12.77
N ASN A 195 -1.04 3.45 -13.62
CA ASN A 195 -1.77 4.72 -13.73
C ASN A 195 -2.91 4.87 -12.70
N ASN A 196 -2.70 4.53 -11.42
CA ASN A 196 -3.70 4.68 -10.36
C ASN A 196 -5.06 4.05 -10.70
N ILE A 197 -5.05 2.81 -11.11
CA ILE A 197 -6.24 2.06 -11.53
C ILE A 197 -7.26 1.97 -10.39
N ASN A 198 -6.79 1.87 -9.14
CA ASN A 198 -7.62 1.67 -7.96
C ASN A 198 -7.77 2.91 -7.08
N GLU A 199 -8.86 2.98 -6.33
CA GLU A 199 -9.11 4.05 -5.34
C GLU A 199 -8.13 4.01 -4.17
N PHE A 200 -7.75 2.80 -3.75
CA PHE A 200 -6.83 2.53 -2.63
C PHE A 200 -5.69 1.66 -3.14
N ASN A 201 -4.65 2.29 -3.68
CA ASN A 201 -3.48 1.57 -4.15
C ASN A 201 -2.62 1.13 -2.98
N GLU A 202 -2.25 -0.13 -2.96
CA GLU A 202 -1.42 -0.76 -1.95
C GLU A 202 -0.50 -1.79 -2.58
N ALA A 203 0.56 -2.12 -1.88
CA ALA A 203 1.53 -3.12 -2.33
C ALA A 203 2.32 -3.69 -1.13
N ASN A 204 3.14 -4.67 -1.37
CA ASN A 204 3.88 -5.36 -0.31
C ASN A 204 5.35 -4.95 -0.19
N PHE A 205 5.84 -4.07 -1.06
CA PHE A 205 7.17 -3.46 -0.99
C PHE A 205 7.07 -1.94 -1.09
N LYS A 206 7.80 -1.23 -0.25
CA LYS A 206 7.81 0.24 -0.19
C LYS A 206 9.21 0.79 0.03
N ILE A 207 9.54 1.87 -0.67
CA ILE A 207 10.68 2.74 -0.41
C ILE A 207 10.17 4.18 -0.29
N ALA A 208 10.65 4.91 0.71
CA ALA A 208 10.35 6.32 0.88
C ALA A 208 11.53 7.07 1.51
N PHE A 209 11.84 8.25 0.96
CA PHE A 209 12.81 9.19 1.48
C PHE A 209 12.16 10.56 1.59
N ASN A 210 12.38 11.25 2.70
CA ASN A 210 11.90 12.59 2.92
C ASN A 210 13.08 13.44 3.41
N LEU A 211 13.27 14.58 2.80
CA LEU A 211 14.25 15.58 3.21
C LEU A 211 13.52 16.91 3.41
N GLU A 212 13.75 17.56 4.54
CA GLU A 212 13.13 18.85 4.84
C GLU A 212 14.14 19.78 5.50
N TYR A 213 14.32 20.94 4.91
CA TYR A 213 15.05 22.06 5.51
C TYR A 213 14.05 23.00 6.17
N ARG A 214 14.26 23.29 7.45
CA ARG A 214 13.43 24.19 8.26
C ARG A 214 14.26 25.37 8.68
N SER A 215 13.75 26.58 8.50
CA SER A 215 14.41 27.81 8.89
C SER A 215 13.45 28.76 9.58
N LYS A 216 13.95 29.48 10.58
CA LYS A 216 13.18 30.51 11.29
C LYS A 216 13.09 31.76 10.42
N ILE A 217 11.86 32.19 10.09
CA ILE A 217 11.61 33.40 9.29
C ILE A 217 11.54 34.63 10.20
N SER A 218 10.64 34.64 11.18
CA SER A 218 10.48 35.74 12.12
C SER A 218 9.64 35.33 13.33
N GLY A 219 10.08 35.66 14.55
CA GLY A 219 9.32 35.37 15.77
C GLY A 219 8.97 33.89 15.90
N LYS A 220 7.69 33.58 15.78
CA LYS A 220 7.13 32.23 15.83
C LYS A 220 6.87 31.59 14.47
N LEU A 221 7.18 32.28 13.38
CA LEU A 221 6.98 31.81 12.02
C LEU A 221 8.23 31.13 11.50
N ASN A 222 8.09 29.87 11.10
CA ASN A 222 9.11 29.06 10.47
C ASN A 222 8.71 28.70 9.03
N GLY A 223 9.69 28.68 8.13
CA GLY A 223 9.55 28.17 6.78
C GLY A 223 10.12 26.77 6.65
N ALA A 224 9.60 26.00 5.73
CA ALA A 224 10.16 24.70 5.37
C ALA A 224 10.17 24.54 3.86
N PHE A 225 11.24 23.94 3.35
CA PHE A 225 11.32 23.41 1.99
C PHE A 225 11.54 21.92 2.07
N PHE A 226 10.81 21.15 1.26
CA PHE A 226 10.93 19.70 1.33
C PHE A 226 11.02 19.04 -0.04
N ILE A 227 11.63 17.87 -0.06
CA ILE A 227 11.69 16.94 -1.18
C ILE A 227 11.31 15.56 -0.62
N ASP A 228 10.32 14.93 -1.23
CA ASP A 228 9.88 13.58 -0.93
C ASP A 228 10.10 12.70 -2.16
N VAL A 229 10.64 11.50 -1.94
CA VAL A 229 10.91 10.52 -2.98
C VAL A 229 10.39 9.18 -2.51
N GLY A 230 9.58 8.48 -3.30
CA GLY A 230 9.10 7.17 -2.89
C GLY A 230 8.16 6.54 -3.90
N ASN A 231 7.91 5.25 -3.69
CA ASN A 231 6.91 4.47 -4.40
C ASN A 231 6.61 3.18 -3.62
N ILE A 232 5.62 2.43 -4.09
CA ILE A 232 5.30 1.06 -3.66
C ILE A 232 5.30 0.13 -4.87
N TRP A 233 5.56 -1.15 -4.65
CA TRP A 233 5.53 -2.19 -5.67
C TRP A 233 5.08 -3.52 -5.05
N ASN A 234 4.65 -4.45 -5.90
CA ASN A 234 4.42 -5.83 -5.51
C ASN A 234 5.66 -6.67 -5.79
N LEU A 235 6.09 -7.41 -4.77
CA LEU A 235 7.25 -8.30 -4.82
C LEU A 235 6.83 -9.71 -4.39
N ASN A 236 6.94 -10.70 -5.30
CA ASN A 236 6.50 -12.08 -5.05
C ASN A 236 5.05 -12.17 -4.56
N ASP A 237 4.21 -11.27 -5.04
CA ASP A 237 2.77 -11.22 -4.77
C ASP A 237 2.02 -11.64 -6.05
N ASN A 238 0.87 -12.25 -5.92
CA ASN A 238 0.08 -12.70 -7.06
C ASN A 238 -0.66 -11.51 -7.69
N VAL A 239 0.05 -10.76 -8.53
CA VAL A 239 -0.45 -9.59 -9.28
C VAL A 239 -0.18 -9.80 -10.76
N ASN A 240 -1.22 -9.64 -11.60
CA ASN A 240 -1.13 -9.90 -13.04
C ASN A 240 -0.56 -8.73 -13.85
N ASP A 241 -0.56 -7.51 -13.30
CA ASP A 241 -0.05 -6.34 -13.98
C ASP A 241 1.43 -6.11 -13.66
N SER A 242 2.31 -6.36 -14.64
CA SER A 242 3.75 -6.18 -14.50
C SER A 242 4.17 -4.72 -14.23
N SER A 243 3.33 -3.74 -14.56
CA SER A 243 3.61 -2.34 -14.21
C SER A 243 3.52 -2.06 -12.70
N MET A 244 2.96 -3.00 -11.93
CA MET A 244 2.83 -2.92 -10.48
C MET A 244 3.90 -3.71 -9.73
N THR A 245 4.75 -4.49 -10.43
CA THR A 245 5.74 -5.40 -9.82
C THR A 245 7.12 -4.75 -9.72
N PHE A 246 7.93 -5.26 -8.79
CA PHE A 246 9.34 -4.90 -8.67
C PHE A 246 10.19 -6.04 -9.21
N ASP A 247 10.75 -5.87 -10.40
CA ASP A 247 11.53 -6.90 -11.08
C ASP A 247 13.05 -6.67 -10.96
N GLY A 248 13.46 -5.49 -10.49
CA GLY A 248 14.87 -5.20 -10.29
C GLY A 248 15.21 -3.72 -10.05
N PHE A 249 16.50 -3.43 -10.02
CA PHE A 249 16.98 -2.06 -9.73
C PHE A 249 16.59 -1.03 -10.79
N SER A 250 16.24 -1.46 -12.02
CA SER A 250 15.70 -0.57 -13.06
C SER A 250 14.42 0.14 -12.62
N ASP A 251 13.59 -0.54 -11.81
CA ASP A 251 12.29 -0.04 -11.38
C ASP A 251 12.41 1.06 -10.31
N LEU A 252 13.60 1.26 -9.76
CA LEU A 252 13.89 2.47 -8.98
C LEU A 252 13.79 3.76 -9.81
N GLY A 253 13.80 3.66 -11.14
CA GLY A 253 13.48 4.78 -12.05
C GLY A 253 12.02 5.24 -11.95
N GLU A 254 11.13 4.44 -11.37
CA GLU A 254 9.72 4.76 -11.14
C GLU A 254 9.46 5.48 -9.80
N LEU A 255 10.52 5.79 -9.04
CA LEU A 255 10.41 6.59 -7.83
C LEU A 255 9.82 7.96 -8.14
N ALA A 256 8.69 8.25 -7.55
CA ALA A 256 8.03 9.55 -7.69
C ALA A 256 8.71 10.59 -6.80
N ILE A 257 8.94 11.78 -7.36
CA ILE A 257 9.61 12.89 -6.67
C ILE A 257 8.62 14.03 -6.51
N GLY A 258 8.39 14.45 -5.28
CA GLY A 258 7.57 15.60 -4.92
C GLY A 258 8.38 16.63 -4.16
N SER A 259 8.12 17.91 -4.38
CA SER A 259 8.74 18.99 -3.62
C SER A 259 7.73 20.07 -3.29
N GLY A 260 8.01 20.84 -2.25
CA GLY A 260 7.12 21.92 -1.85
C GLY A 260 7.68 22.78 -0.74
N VAL A 261 6.90 23.79 -0.40
CA VAL A 261 7.19 24.73 0.70
C VAL A 261 6.09 24.67 1.75
N GLY A 262 6.43 24.90 2.99
CA GLY A 262 5.50 24.92 4.11
C GLY A 262 5.77 26.13 5.03
N LEU A 263 4.71 26.60 5.65
CA LEU A 263 4.80 27.58 6.73
C LEU A 263 4.32 26.92 8.02
N ARG A 264 5.05 27.12 9.11
CA ARG A 264 4.73 26.60 10.43
C ARG A 264 4.69 27.76 11.42
N TYR A 265 3.63 27.82 12.21
CA TYR A 265 3.49 28.81 13.26
C TYR A 265 3.48 28.12 14.62
N ASP A 266 4.43 28.48 15.45
CA ASP A 266 4.56 27.92 16.81
C ASP A 266 3.54 28.60 17.74
N LEU A 267 2.59 27.82 18.23
CA LEU A 267 1.54 28.28 19.14
C LEU A 267 1.93 28.16 20.63
N ASN A 268 3.11 27.62 20.96
CA ASN A 268 3.64 27.37 22.28
C ASN A 268 2.85 26.39 23.18
N PHE A 269 1.67 25.93 22.79
CA PHE A 269 0.89 24.95 23.57
C PHE A 269 0.41 23.76 22.78
N PHE A 270 0.82 23.66 21.53
CA PHE A 270 0.69 22.42 20.75
C PHE A 270 2.05 22.08 20.17
N VAL A 271 2.59 20.95 20.59
CA VAL A 271 3.76 20.33 20.01
C VAL A 271 3.32 19.25 19.02
#